data_6b0d912b1e911e1e7f0e2c0bf3837d09
#
_entry.id   6b0d912b1e911e1e7f0e2c0bf3837d09
#
_cell.length_a   1.000
_cell.length_b   1.000
_cell.length_c   1.000
_cell.angle_alpha   90.00
_cell.angle_beta   90.00
_cell.angle_gamma   90.00
#
_symmetry.space_group_name_H-M   'P 1'
#
loop_
_entity.id
_entity.type
_entity.pdbx_description
1 polymer ?
#
loop_
_entity_poly.entity_id
_entity_poly.type
_entity_poly.pdbx_seq_one_letter_code
_entity_poly.pdbx_strand_id
1 'polypeptide(L)'
;MKKLREMKSSPEALRNGLRENALRHRNYNMYTAMDRAMSLLLTGNLYISNGQNWNDILDREIMKKHSAYGICMSCSSIESMAMWMLYSGDKGRNGALVRFLPSIITEIVESETIELGKFDNCGKYILHPMVLKREDKSFDIFMTDVVYTDVQKNDPSILIASLGEDHEYMECSFLEKAGVFHKHYAWSYEKECRLIVELSPEMKKYVQETGFNVIRIRLSDVSRRALKNRVVRSPIYAGKTDFGTVSTLHGNVDWSL
;
A
#
# COMPACT_ATOMS: atom_id res chain seq x y z
N MET A 1 10.89 11.18 12.94
CA MET A 1 9.74 11.45 12.06
C MET A 1 9.19 12.83 12.41
N LYS A 2 8.74 13.60 11.42
CA LYS A 2 8.08 14.90 11.64
C LYS A 2 6.71 14.67 12.28
N LYS A 3 6.30 15.58 13.16
CA LYS A 3 4.98 15.56 13.81
C LYS A 3 3.95 16.34 12.97
N LEU A 4 2.67 16.04 13.11
CA LEU A 4 1.59 16.74 12.38
C LEU A 4 1.64 18.25 12.60
N ARG A 5 1.88 18.70 13.84
CA ARG A 5 2.01 20.12 14.19
C ARG A 5 3.14 20.86 13.43
N GLU A 6 4.18 20.12 13.03
CA GLU A 6 5.32 20.66 12.26
C GLU A 6 5.00 20.77 10.76
N MET A 7 4.01 20.00 10.29
CA MET A 7 3.63 19.89 8.89
C MET A 7 2.39 20.71 8.52
N LYS A 8 1.64 21.23 9.50
CA LYS A 8 0.35 21.90 9.26
C LYS A 8 0.44 23.35 8.74
N SER A 9 1.63 23.85 8.40
CA SER A 9 1.81 25.19 7.88
C SER A 9 1.17 25.41 6.50
N SER A 10 1.05 24.39 5.70
CA SER A 10 0.32 24.38 4.43
C SER A 10 -0.08 22.96 4.03
N PRO A 11 -1.09 22.80 3.14
CA PRO A 11 -1.46 21.50 2.57
C PRO A 11 -0.28 20.79 1.90
N GLU A 12 0.58 21.52 1.22
CA GLU A 12 1.77 20.95 0.60
C GLU A 12 2.81 20.50 1.63
N ALA A 13 3.03 21.28 2.69
CA ALA A 13 3.94 20.89 3.77
C ALA A 13 3.46 19.59 4.46
N LEU A 14 2.15 19.44 4.67
CA LEU A 14 1.58 18.22 5.22
C LEU A 14 1.85 17.02 4.30
N ARG A 15 1.49 17.14 3.01
CA ARG A 15 1.72 16.07 2.03
C ARG A 15 3.18 15.65 1.95
N ASN A 16 4.09 16.62 1.85
CA ASN A 16 5.53 16.35 1.75
C ASN A 16 6.07 15.72 3.05
N GLY A 17 5.63 16.19 4.20
CA GLY A 17 6.02 15.63 5.49
C GLY A 17 5.57 14.17 5.68
N LEU A 18 4.35 13.82 5.25
CA LEU A 18 3.85 12.44 5.28
C LEU A 18 4.64 11.53 4.32
N ARG A 19 5.00 12.02 3.13
CA ARG A 19 5.85 11.29 2.18
C ARG A 19 7.25 11.05 2.75
N GLU A 20 7.88 12.05 3.34
CA GLU A 20 9.19 11.91 3.98
C GLU A 20 9.14 10.94 5.18
N ASN A 21 8.10 11.01 6.01
CA ASN A 21 7.94 10.10 7.14
C ASN A 21 7.78 8.65 6.67
N ALA A 22 6.97 8.45 5.64
CA ALA A 22 6.71 7.12 5.10
C ALA A 22 8.00 6.42 4.61
N LEU A 23 8.97 7.15 4.08
CA LEU A 23 10.25 6.59 3.65
C LEU A 23 11.23 6.27 4.81
N ARG A 24 10.91 6.69 6.05
CA ARG A 24 11.75 6.47 7.23
C ARG A 24 11.34 5.24 8.04
N HIS A 25 10.28 4.56 7.66
CA HIS A 25 9.88 3.33 8.33
C HIS A 25 10.92 2.23 8.12
N ARG A 26 11.03 1.33 9.11
CA ARG A 26 11.89 0.14 9.05
C ARG A 26 11.18 -1.08 8.49
N ASN A 27 9.85 -1.08 8.59
CA ASN A 27 9.00 -2.18 8.20
C ASN A 27 7.97 -1.72 7.18
N TYR A 28 7.79 -2.49 6.13
CA TYR A 28 6.76 -2.31 5.12
C TYR A 28 6.15 -3.68 4.86
N ASN A 29 5.10 -3.96 5.59
CA ASN A 29 4.47 -5.27 5.65
C ASN A 29 3.22 -5.32 4.78
N MET A 30 3.27 -6.00 3.65
CA MET A 30 2.13 -6.22 2.76
C MET A 30 1.48 -7.56 3.08
N TYR A 31 0.26 -7.53 3.61
CA TYR A 31 -0.59 -8.70 3.75
C TYR A 31 -1.29 -8.98 2.41
N THR A 32 -1.19 -10.20 1.92
CA THR A 32 -1.72 -10.56 0.60
C THR A 32 -2.05 -12.05 0.53
N ALA A 33 -2.70 -12.49 -0.54
CA ALA A 33 -2.87 -13.90 -0.80
C ALA A 33 -1.54 -14.58 -1.19
N MET A 34 -1.38 -15.85 -0.83
CA MET A 34 -0.13 -16.59 -1.05
C MET A 34 0.26 -16.68 -2.53
N ASP A 35 -0.69 -16.87 -3.40
CA ASP A 35 -0.47 -16.92 -4.86
C ASP A 35 0.13 -15.62 -5.41
N ARG A 36 -0.31 -14.47 -4.90
CA ARG A 36 0.25 -13.16 -5.26
C ARG A 36 1.68 -13.00 -4.74
N ALA A 37 1.93 -13.41 -3.49
CA ALA A 37 3.28 -13.39 -2.94
C ALA A 37 4.22 -14.30 -3.74
N MET A 38 3.77 -15.50 -4.10
CA MET A 38 4.53 -16.45 -4.92
C MET A 38 4.78 -15.90 -6.33
N SER A 39 3.78 -15.29 -6.96
CA SER A 39 3.94 -14.63 -8.25
C SER A 39 5.02 -13.55 -8.19
N LEU A 40 5.02 -12.70 -7.16
CA LEU A 40 6.07 -11.69 -6.95
C LEU A 40 7.46 -12.32 -6.82
N LEU A 41 7.59 -13.38 -6.03
CA LEU A 41 8.88 -14.07 -5.84
C LEU A 41 9.38 -14.76 -7.10
N LEU A 42 8.49 -15.37 -7.90
CA LEU A 42 8.85 -16.09 -9.11
C LEU A 42 9.19 -15.14 -10.27
N THR A 43 8.39 -14.10 -10.45
CA THR A 43 8.47 -13.23 -11.63
C THR A 43 9.18 -11.90 -11.38
N GLY A 44 9.27 -11.45 -10.12
CA GLY A 44 9.70 -10.11 -9.76
C GLY A 44 8.65 -9.02 -10.06
N ASN A 45 7.46 -9.39 -10.53
CA ASN A 45 6.42 -8.43 -10.88
C ASN A 45 5.59 -8.03 -9.67
N LEU A 46 5.63 -6.76 -9.30
CA LEU A 46 4.75 -6.16 -8.33
C LEU A 46 3.56 -5.53 -9.05
N TYR A 47 2.36 -6.02 -8.74
CA TYR A 47 1.11 -5.51 -9.30
C TYR A 47 0.42 -4.57 -8.33
N ILE A 48 0.10 -3.37 -8.79
CA ILE A 48 -0.51 -2.28 -8.02
C ILE A 48 -1.88 -2.00 -8.60
N SER A 49 -2.95 -2.23 -7.84
CA SER A 49 -4.33 -2.05 -8.29
C SER A 49 -4.78 -0.59 -8.15
N ASN A 50 -5.83 -0.24 -8.90
CA ASN A 50 -6.50 1.07 -8.80
C ASN A 50 -7.41 1.22 -7.56
N GLY A 51 -7.33 0.30 -6.60
CA GLY A 51 -8.06 0.37 -5.34
C GLY A 51 -9.55 0.03 -5.40
N GLN A 52 -10.11 -0.32 -6.56
CA GLN A 52 -11.55 -0.64 -6.69
C GLN A 52 -12.03 -1.80 -5.81
N ASN A 53 -11.13 -2.69 -5.44
CA ASN A 53 -11.41 -3.87 -4.61
C ASN A 53 -10.92 -3.72 -3.16
N TRP A 54 -10.60 -2.51 -2.72
CA TRP A 54 -10.21 -2.29 -1.34
C TRP A 54 -11.41 -2.44 -0.40
N ASN A 55 -11.18 -2.89 0.83
CA ASN A 55 -12.25 -3.19 1.79
C ASN A 55 -12.98 -1.92 2.25
N ASP A 56 -12.29 -0.80 2.44
CA ASP A 56 -12.87 0.45 2.86
C ASP A 56 -13.50 1.21 1.67
N ILE A 57 -14.77 1.57 1.80
CA ILE A 57 -15.52 2.30 0.77
C ILE A 57 -14.94 3.71 0.56
N LEU A 58 -14.55 4.39 1.65
CA LEU A 58 -13.98 5.74 1.57
C LEU A 58 -12.64 5.71 0.84
N ASP A 59 -11.81 4.72 1.12
CA ASP A 59 -10.55 4.52 0.41
C ASP A 59 -10.78 4.33 -1.09
N ARG A 60 -11.78 3.52 -1.48
CA ARG A 60 -12.13 3.32 -2.89
C ARG A 60 -12.52 4.62 -3.59
N GLU A 61 -13.33 5.45 -2.92
CA GLU A 61 -13.74 6.75 -3.46
C GLU A 61 -12.57 7.72 -3.61
N ILE A 62 -11.67 7.76 -2.63
CA ILE A 62 -10.44 8.58 -2.70
C ILE A 62 -9.56 8.12 -3.87
N MET A 63 -9.29 6.82 -3.98
CA MET A 63 -8.48 6.27 -5.08
C MET A 63 -9.10 6.57 -6.46
N LYS A 64 -10.41 6.43 -6.59
CA LYS A 64 -11.16 6.77 -7.80
C LYS A 64 -11.08 8.25 -8.13
N LYS A 65 -11.31 9.13 -7.14
CA LYS A 65 -11.23 10.60 -7.29
C LYS A 65 -9.87 11.04 -7.81
N HIS A 66 -8.80 10.43 -7.32
CA HIS A 66 -7.43 10.74 -7.72
C HIS A 66 -6.95 9.94 -8.94
N SER A 67 -7.74 8.96 -9.43
CA SER A 67 -7.30 8.00 -10.46
C SER A 67 -5.93 7.42 -10.14
N ALA A 68 -5.74 7.05 -8.87
CA ALA A 68 -4.49 6.57 -8.33
C ALA A 68 -4.48 5.04 -8.25
N TYR A 69 -3.28 4.48 -8.20
CA TYR A 69 -3.03 3.06 -7.95
C TYR A 69 -2.27 2.93 -6.65
N GLY A 70 -2.54 1.88 -5.86
CA GLY A 70 -1.90 1.79 -4.57
C GLY A 70 -1.79 0.39 -3.98
N ILE A 71 -0.87 0.28 -3.04
CA ILE A 71 -0.70 -0.86 -2.14
C ILE A 71 -0.68 -0.34 -0.71
N CYS A 72 -1.54 -0.92 0.13
CA CYS A 72 -1.54 -0.69 1.56
C CYS A 72 -0.51 -1.59 2.23
N MET A 73 0.31 -1.02 3.10
CA MET A 73 1.32 -1.72 3.89
C MET A 73 1.21 -1.29 5.35
N SER A 74 1.47 -2.21 6.27
CA SER A 74 1.59 -1.86 7.69
C SER A 74 3.04 -1.55 8.03
N CYS A 75 3.27 -0.45 8.74
CA CYS A 75 4.58 -0.08 9.27
C CYS A 75 4.86 -0.68 10.66
N SER A 76 3.94 -1.48 11.19
CA SER A 76 4.07 -2.12 12.50
C SER A 76 5.20 -3.16 12.49
N SER A 77 5.96 -3.24 13.58
CA SER A 77 6.88 -4.35 13.85
C SER A 77 6.15 -5.60 14.35
N ILE A 78 4.90 -5.44 14.79
CA ILE A 78 4.07 -6.52 15.35
C ILE A 78 3.04 -6.93 14.30
N GLU A 79 2.92 -8.25 14.08
CA GLU A 79 1.89 -8.81 13.23
C GLU A 79 0.51 -8.63 13.87
N SER A 80 -0.49 -8.33 13.03
CA SER A 80 -1.87 -8.15 13.47
C SER A 80 -2.74 -9.28 12.93
N MET A 81 -3.45 -9.97 13.82
CA MET A 81 -4.42 -10.99 13.45
C MET A 81 -5.55 -10.40 12.58
N ALA A 82 -5.99 -9.17 12.87
CA ALA A 82 -6.99 -8.49 12.07
C ALA A 82 -6.49 -8.27 10.63
N MET A 83 -5.22 -7.86 10.45
CA MET A 83 -4.63 -7.71 9.12
C MET A 83 -4.57 -9.04 8.36
N TRP A 84 -4.22 -10.13 9.04
CA TRP A 84 -4.25 -11.46 8.43
C TRP A 84 -5.65 -11.83 7.94
N MET A 85 -6.67 -11.61 8.75
CA MET A 85 -8.05 -11.95 8.40
C MET A 85 -8.64 -11.07 7.29
N LEU A 86 -8.29 -9.79 7.27
CA LEU A 86 -8.89 -8.82 6.35
C LEU A 86 -8.20 -8.80 4.98
N TYR A 87 -6.87 -8.98 4.94
CA TYR A 87 -6.09 -8.65 3.74
C TYR A 87 -5.36 -9.82 3.09
N SER A 88 -5.31 -10.99 3.71
CA SER A 88 -4.51 -12.09 3.19
C SER A 88 -5.29 -13.21 2.51
N GLY A 89 -6.49 -12.91 2.02
CA GLY A 89 -7.33 -13.85 1.26
C GLY A 89 -7.93 -14.97 2.11
N ASP A 90 -9.07 -15.52 1.69
CA ASP A 90 -9.80 -16.60 2.35
C ASP A 90 -9.82 -16.51 3.89
N LYS A 91 -10.16 -15.33 4.44
CA LYS A 91 -10.13 -15.03 5.88
C LYS A 91 -8.78 -15.37 6.53
N GLY A 92 -7.69 -15.12 5.84
CA GLY A 92 -6.34 -15.38 6.30
C GLY A 92 -5.81 -16.80 6.09
N ARG A 93 -6.62 -17.78 5.67
CA ARG A 93 -6.21 -19.19 5.58
C ARG A 93 -5.13 -19.45 4.54
N ASN A 94 -5.14 -18.71 3.43
CA ASN A 94 -4.18 -18.85 2.35
C ASN A 94 -3.38 -17.54 2.16
N GLY A 95 -2.99 -16.93 3.27
CA GLY A 95 -2.33 -15.64 3.28
C GLY A 95 -0.82 -15.71 3.33
N ALA A 96 -0.21 -14.61 2.91
CA ALA A 96 1.19 -14.32 3.05
C ALA A 96 1.42 -12.90 3.56
N LEU A 97 2.48 -12.70 4.32
CA LEU A 97 3.03 -11.42 4.69
C LEU A 97 4.36 -11.24 3.97
N VAL A 98 4.42 -10.26 3.07
CA VAL A 98 5.65 -9.88 2.39
C VAL A 98 6.25 -8.69 3.12
N ARG A 99 7.47 -8.85 3.66
CA ARG A 99 8.22 -7.81 4.38
C ARG A 99 9.21 -7.15 3.45
N PHE A 100 8.86 -5.98 2.93
CA PHE A 100 9.76 -5.22 2.07
C PHE A 100 10.86 -4.55 2.90
N LEU A 101 12.08 -4.58 2.36
CA LEU A 101 13.20 -3.80 2.87
C LEU A 101 13.06 -2.34 2.43
N PRO A 102 13.59 -1.37 3.22
CA PRO A 102 13.65 0.02 2.79
C PRO A 102 14.30 0.21 1.42
N SER A 103 15.38 -0.52 1.13
CA SER A 103 16.05 -0.47 -0.19
C SER A 103 15.16 -0.93 -1.35
N ILE A 104 14.28 -1.89 -1.12
CA ILE A 104 13.32 -2.33 -2.16
C ILE A 104 12.24 -1.28 -2.36
N ILE A 105 11.78 -0.63 -1.27
CA ILE A 105 10.85 0.49 -1.38
C ILE A 105 11.48 1.64 -2.16
N THR A 106 12.75 1.97 -1.88
CA THR A 106 13.49 2.98 -2.66
C THR A 106 13.56 2.61 -4.13
N GLU A 107 13.93 1.35 -4.47
CA GLU A 107 13.94 0.87 -5.85
C GLU A 107 12.59 1.05 -6.54
N ILE A 108 11.49 0.74 -5.85
CA ILE A 108 10.13 0.89 -6.39
C ILE A 108 9.81 2.37 -6.62
N VAL A 109 10.06 3.22 -5.62
CA VAL A 109 9.77 4.66 -5.71
C VAL A 109 10.61 5.34 -6.79
N GLU A 110 11.83 4.88 -7.02
CA GLU A 110 12.76 5.40 -8.03
C GLU A 110 12.63 4.70 -9.39
N SER A 111 11.63 3.84 -9.59
CA SER A 111 11.44 3.14 -10.86
C SER A 111 11.32 4.10 -12.03
N GLU A 112 12.16 3.90 -13.06
CA GLU A 112 12.17 4.72 -14.28
C GLU A 112 11.01 4.39 -15.22
N THR A 113 10.45 3.20 -15.09
CA THR A 113 9.36 2.73 -15.95
C THR A 113 8.29 2.00 -15.15
N ILE A 114 7.05 2.16 -15.59
CA ILE A 114 5.93 1.34 -15.15
C ILE A 114 5.16 0.82 -16.35
N GLU A 115 4.42 -0.25 -16.16
CA GLU A 115 3.56 -0.79 -17.19
C GLU A 115 2.09 -0.71 -16.75
N LEU A 116 1.26 -0.06 -17.55
CA LEU A 116 -0.19 -0.08 -17.39
C LEU A 116 -0.75 -1.35 -18.00
N GLY A 117 -1.62 -2.04 -17.28
CA GLY A 117 -2.24 -3.26 -17.75
C GLY A 117 -3.67 -3.43 -17.22
N LYS A 118 -4.24 -4.56 -17.53
CA LYS A 118 -5.58 -4.93 -17.12
C LYS A 118 -5.61 -6.36 -16.61
N PHE A 119 -6.24 -6.57 -15.46
CA PHE A 119 -6.72 -7.90 -15.09
C PHE A 119 -8.11 -8.11 -15.67
N ASP A 120 -8.34 -9.27 -16.27
CA ASP A 120 -9.66 -9.70 -16.68
C ASP A 120 -10.52 -10.08 -15.45
N ASN A 121 -11.77 -10.44 -15.69
CA ASN A 121 -12.71 -10.84 -14.63
C ASN A 121 -12.28 -12.15 -13.90
N CYS A 122 -11.35 -12.90 -14.49
CA CYS A 122 -10.78 -14.09 -13.87
C CYS A 122 -9.45 -13.80 -13.13
N GLY A 123 -9.04 -12.53 -13.06
CA GLY A 123 -7.78 -12.12 -12.43
C GLY A 123 -6.53 -12.42 -13.25
N LYS A 124 -6.67 -12.74 -14.55
CA LYS A 124 -5.54 -12.97 -15.44
C LYS A 124 -5.06 -11.63 -16.02
N TYR A 125 -3.74 -11.44 -16.01
CA TYR A 125 -3.12 -10.25 -16.60
C TYR A 125 -3.19 -10.33 -18.14
N ILE A 126 -3.76 -9.30 -18.76
CA ILE A 126 -3.86 -9.19 -20.20
C ILE A 126 -2.54 -8.65 -20.74
N LEU A 127 -1.93 -9.44 -21.63
CA LEU A 127 -0.72 -9.06 -22.36
C LEU A 127 -1.07 -7.91 -23.34
N HIS A 128 -0.21 -6.97 -23.44
CA HIS A 128 -0.13 -5.68 -24.18
C HIS A 128 -0.15 -4.50 -23.21
N PRO A 129 0.78 -4.49 -22.26
CA PRO A 129 0.91 -3.37 -21.36
C PRO A 129 1.41 -2.13 -22.12
N MET A 130 0.91 -0.97 -21.72
CA MET A 130 1.50 0.29 -22.13
C MET A 130 2.65 0.61 -21.16
N VAL A 131 3.85 0.80 -21.71
CA VAL A 131 5.02 1.22 -20.92
C VAL A 131 5.03 2.74 -20.81
N LEU A 132 5.08 3.25 -19.57
CA LEU A 132 5.27 4.67 -19.27
C LEU A 132 6.68 4.88 -18.73
N LYS A 133 7.29 6.01 -19.09
CA LYS A 133 8.61 6.39 -18.61
C LYS A 133 8.51 7.61 -17.69
N ARG A 134 9.34 7.65 -16.66
CA ARG A 134 9.40 8.76 -15.71
C ARG A 134 9.84 10.05 -16.40
N GLU A 135 10.78 9.98 -17.36
CA GLU A 135 11.26 11.13 -18.14
C GLU A 135 10.13 11.89 -18.83
N ASP A 136 9.04 11.20 -19.22
CA ASP A 136 7.86 11.80 -19.85
C ASP A 136 6.93 12.51 -18.85
N LYS A 137 7.26 12.50 -17.55
CA LYS A 137 6.42 13.02 -16.46
C LYS A 137 4.99 12.46 -16.46
N SER A 138 4.83 11.25 -16.98
CA SER A 138 3.54 10.57 -17.14
C SER A 138 3.00 9.98 -15.84
N PHE A 139 3.87 9.80 -14.84
CA PHE A 139 3.52 9.27 -13.51
C PHE A 139 4.46 9.78 -12.41
N ASP A 140 4.00 9.70 -11.17
CA ASP A 140 4.78 9.84 -9.95
C ASP A 140 4.56 8.63 -9.04
N ILE A 141 5.62 8.14 -8.38
CA ILE A 141 5.55 7.05 -7.41
C ILE A 141 6.07 7.57 -6.08
N PHE A 142 5.29 7.38 -5.03
CA PHE A 142 5.70 7.80 -3.70
C PHE A 142 5.13 6.90 -2.60
N MET A 143 5.79 6.92 -1.45
CA MET A 143 5.23 6.42 -0.20
C MET A 143 4.55 7.57 0.54
N THR A 144 3.47 7.27 1.26
CA THR A 144 2.81 8.23 2.16
C THR A 144 2.27 7.52 3.40
N ASP A 145 2.34 8.19 4.53
CA ASP A 145 1.64 7.75 5.73
C ASP A 145 0.14 8.06 5.61
N VAL A 146 -0.67 7.28 6.31
CA VAL A 146 -2.11 7.52 6.46
C VAL A 146 -2.35 8.29 7.75
N VAL A 147 -3.12 9.37 7.65
CA VAL A 147 -3.59 10.13 8.81
C VAL A 147 -4.89 9.52 9.30
N TYR A 148 -4.98 9.18 10.57
CA TYR A 148 -6.22 8.69 11.15
C TYR A 148 -7.02 9.86 11.70
N THR A 149 -8.32 9.90 11.42
CA THR A 149 -9.18 11.02 11.78
C THR A 149 -10.38 10.57 12.60
N ASP A 150 -10.79 11.40 13.54
CA ASP A 150 -12.05 11.28 14.26
C ASP A 150 -12.78 12.62 14.23
N VAL A 151 -14.11 12.58 14.27
CA VAL A 151 -14.93 13.78 14.20
C VAL A 151 -14.99 14.42 15.57
N GLN A 152 -14.75 15.74 15.64
CA GLN A 152 -14.98 16.48 16.87
C GLN A 152 -16.49 16.54 17.17
N LYS A 153 -16.89 16.16 18.40
CA LYS A 153 -18.33 16.06 18.77
C LYS A 153 -19.11 17.37 18.57
N ASN A 154 -18.46 18.51 18.71
CA ASN A 154 -19.13 19.83 18.69
C ASN A 154 -19.01 20.53 17.33
N ASP A 155 -18.13 20.12 16.45
CA ASP A 155 -17.91 20.72 15.13
C ASP A 155 -17.43 19.66 14.11
N PRO A 156 -18.33 19.18 13.24
CA PRO A 156 -17.98 18.18 12.21
C PRO A 156 -16.98 18.67 11.15
N SER A 157 -16.78 19.99 11.02
CA SER A 157 -15.80 20.56 10.10
C SER A 157 -14.36 20.42 10.59
N ILE A 158 -14.19 20.16 11.89
CA ILE A 158 -12.90 19.98 12.54
C ILE A 158 -12.70 18.52 12.89
N LEU A 159 -11.60 17.95 12.41
CA LEU A 159 -11.20 16.58 12.68
C LEU A 159 -10.04 16.56 13.69
N ILE A 160 -10.03 15.53 14.52
CA ILE A 160 -8.84 15.15 15.28
C ILE A 160 -8.01 14.26 14.35
N ALA A 161 -6.94 14.82 13.79
CA ALA A 161 -6.00 14.10 12.94
C ALA A 161 -4.91 13.46 13.80
N SER A 162 -4.60 12.21 13.57
CA SER A 162 -3.63 11.43 14.34
C SER A 162 -2.60 10.77 13.43
N LEU A 163 -1.33 10.85 13.82
CA LEU A 163 -0.21 10.17 13.17
C LEU A 163 0.71 9.59 14.26
N GLY A 164 0.62 8.28 14.46
CA GLY A 164 1.24 7.63 15.61
C GLY A 164 0.63 8.13 16.92
N GLU A 165 1.46 8.74 17.78
CA GLU A 165 1.05 9.33 19.06
C GLU A 165 0.79 10.84 18.97
N ASP A 166 1.04 11.45 17.82
CA ASP A 166 0.85 12.88 17.61
C ASP A 166 -0.59 13.15 17.15
N HIS A 167 -1.25 14.13 17.78
CA HIS A 167 -2.63 14.50 17.49
C HIS A 167 -2.72 16.00 17.26
N GLU A 168 -3.49 16.41 16.24
CA GLU A 168 -3.75 17.81 15.93
C GLU A 168 -5.18 18.02 15.47
N TYR A 169 -5.74 19.18 15.78
CA TYR A 169 -6.99 19.63 15.20
C TYR A 169 -6.74 20.18 13.81
N MET A 170 -7.48 19.69 12.84
CA MET A 170 -7.37 20.10 11.43
C MET A 170 -8.76 20.28 10.83
N GLU A 171 -8.91 21.29 9.98
CA GLU A 171 -10.13 21.43 9.18
C GLU A 171 -10.21 20.31 8.14
N CYS A 172 -11.39 19.76 7.93
CA CYS A 172 -11.64 18.77 6.91
C CYS A 172 -11.21 19.27 5.51
N SER A 173 -11.55 20.53 5.21
CA SER A 173 -11.15 21.21 3.97
C SER A 173 -9.63 21.33 3.79
N PHE A 174 -8.87 21.42 4.88
CA PHE A 174 -7.41 21.46 4.82
C PHE A 174 -6.84 20.09 4.41
N LEU A 175 -7.33 19.00 5.01
CA LEU A 175 -6.92 17.64 4.64
C LEU A 175 -7.28 17.30 3.18
N GLU A 176 -8.47 17.70 2.74
CA GLU A 176 -8.89 17.53 1.34
C GLU A 176 -7.99 18.27 0.36
N LYS A 177 -7.65 19.54 0.64
CA LYS A 177 -6.72 20.34 -0.18
C LYS A 177 -5.31 19.76 -0.20
N ALA A 178 -4.88 19.17 0.90
CA ALA A 178 -3.59 18.48 0.96
C ALA A 178 -3.57 17.21 0.10
N GLY A 179 -4.73 16.65 -0.25
CA GLY A 179 -4.82 15.40 -1.01
C GLY A 179 -4.18 14.22 -0.26
N VAL A 180 -4.23 14.24 1.07
CA VAL A 180 -3.66 13.18 1.90
C VAL A 180 -4.66 12.05 2.08
N PHE A 181 -4.12 10.85 2.23
CA PHE A 181 -4.93 9.69 2.57
C PHE A 181 -5.24 9.73 4.06
N HIS A 182 -6.52 9.69 4.39
CA HIS A 182 -6.96 9.63 5.78
C HIS A 182 -8.01 8.54 5.96
N LYS A 183 -8.02 7.93 7.13
CA LYS A 183 -8.96 6.89 7.55
C LYS A 183 -9.60 7.26 8.88
N HIS A 184 -10.78 6.71 9.15
CA HIS A 184 -11.38 6.80 10.48
C HIS A 184 -10.45 6.16 11.53
N TYR A 185 -10.37 6.77 12.72
CA TYR A 185 -9.46 6.36 13.80
C TYR A 185 -9.63 4.89 14.24
N ALA A 186 -10.81 4.31 14.08
CA ALA A 186 -11.04 2.89 14.35
C ALA A 186 -10.09 1.96 13.57
N TRP A 187 -9.49 2.42 12.47
CA TRP A 187 -8.51 1.68 11.66
C TRP A 187 -7.05 1.94 12.08
N SER A 188 -6.80 2.72 13.12
CA SER A 188 -5.44 3.12 13.54
C SER A 188 -4.53 1.94 13.92
N TYR A 189 -5.12 0.79 14.25
CA TYR A 189 -4.38 -0.45 14.52
C TYR A 189 -3.62 -0.98 13.29
N GLU A 190 -3.98 -0.57 12.08
CA GLU A 190 -3.30 -0.97 10.85
C GLU A 190 -1.91 -0.37 10.73
N LYS A 191 -1.68 0.80 11.36
CA LYS A 191 -0.43 1.58 11.26
C LYS A 191 0.03 1.65 9.80
N GLU A 192 -0.87 2.15 8.96
CA GLU A 192 -0.78 2.03 7.51
C GLU A 192 0.14 3.10 6.91
N CYS A 193 0.96 2.66 5.96
CA CYS A 193 1.55 3.52 4.94
C CYS A 193 1.19 2.96 3.55
N ARG A 194 1.21 3.82 2.54
CA ARG A 194 0.79 3.46 1.18
C ARG A 194 1.88 3.74 0.16
N LEU A 195 2.12 2.76 -0.70
CA LEU A 195 2.77 2.99 -1.99
C LEU A 195 1.72 3.46 -2.97
N ILE A 196 1.89 4.63 -3.54
CA ILE A 196 0.95 5.25 -4.47
C ILE A 196 1.64 5.52 -5.79
N VAL A 197 0.92 5.28 -6.88
CA VAL A 197 1.27 5.74 -8.23
C VAL A 197 0.18 6.67 -8.71
N GLU A 198 0.53 7.92 -8.93
CA GLU A 198 -0.32 8.93 -9.53
C GLU A 198 0.06 9.12 -11.01
N LEU A 199 -0.93 9.12 -11.88
CA LEU A 199 -0.75 9.35 -13.30
C LEU A 199 -0.90 10.84 -13.63
N SER A 200 -0.26 11.30 -14.71
CA SER A 200 -0.50 12.64 -15.25
C SER A 200 -1.97 12.82 -15.68
N PRO A 201 -2.46 14.06 -15.79
CA PRO A 201 -3.85 14.30 -16.22
C PRO A 201 -4.21 13.63 -17.56
N GLU A 202 -3.28 13.64 -18.52
CA GLU A 202 -3.46 12.98 -19.82
C GLU A 202 -3.60 11.47 -19.66
N MET A 203 -2.74 10.87 -18.84
CA MET A 203 -2.76 9.43 -18.59
C MET A 203 -3.97 9.00 -17.77
N LYS A 204 -4.46 9.84 -16.84
CA LYS A 204 -5.72 9.59 -16.12
C LYS A 204 -6.90 9.47 -17.07
N LYS A 205 -7.00 10.39 -18.05
CA LYS A 205 -8.03 10.33 -19.09
C LYS A 205 -7.91 9.06 -19.94
N TYR A 206 -6.72 8.74 -20.38
CA TYR A 206 -6.46 7.54 -21.18
C TYR A 206 -6.85 6.25 -20.45
N VAL A 207 -6.52 6.14 -19.17
CA VAL A 207 -6.88 4.97 -18.34
C VAL A 207 -8.39 4.85 -18.16
N GLN A 208 -9.11 5.96 -18.01
CA GLN A 208 -10.58 5.95 -17.91
C GLN A 208 -11.23 5.42 -19.19
N GLU A 209 -10.68 5.76 -20.36
CA GLU A 209 -11.18 5.33 -21.68
C GLU A 209 -10.83 3.86 -21.97
N THR A 210 -9.65 3.40 -21.59
CA THR A 210 -9.15 2.05 -21.89
C THR A 210 -9.49 1.01 -20.83
N GLY A 211 -9.82 1.46 -19.62
CA GLY A 211 -10.14 0.60 -18.47
C GLY A 211 -8.94 -0.14 -17.90
N PHE A 212 -7.72 0.39 -18.03
CA PHE A 212 -6.57 -0.15 -17.33
C PHE A 212 -6.78 -0.04 -15.81
N ASN A 213 -6.58 -1.14 -15.08
CA ASN A 213 -6.91 -1.25 -13.66
C ASN A 213 -5.73 -1.72 -12.79
N VAL A 214 -4.56 -1.92 -13.40
CA VAL A 214 -3.36 -2.38 -12.71
C VAL A 214 -2.11 -1.75 -13.30
N ILE A 215 -1.16 -1.44 -12.43
CA ILE A 215 0.21 -1.07 -12.78
C ILE A 215 1.12 -2.24 -12.42
N ARG A 216 2.08 -2.54 -13.28
CA ARG A 216 3.15 -3.49 -13.01
C ARG A 216 4.48 -2.76 -12.89
N ILE A 217 5.21 -3.04 -11.79
CA ILE A 217 6.60 -2.64 -11.60
C ILE A 217 7.43 -3.90 -11.50
N ARG A 218 8.55 -3.97 -12.21
CA ARG A 218 9.45 -5.11 -12.17
C ARG A 218 10.60 -4.84 -11.20
N LEU A 219 10.69 -5.65 -10.17
CA LEU A 219 11.82 -5.63 -9.24
C LEU A 219 13.07 -6.23 -9.86
N SER A 220 14.23 -5.72 -9.49
CA SER A 220 15.51 -6.30 -9.82
C SER A 220 15.66 -7.73 -9.26
N ASP A 221 16.51 -8.52 -9.88
CA ASP A 221 16.81 -9.87 -9.37
C ASP A 221 17.45 -9.87 -7.98
N VAL A 222 18.13 -8.78 -7.61
CA VAL A 222 18.69 -8.60 -6.26
C VAL A 222 17.56 -8.45 -5.25
N SER A 223 16.63 -7.54 -5.51
CA SER A 223 15.47 -7.31 -4.64
C SER A 223 14.56 -8.53 -4.55
N ARG A 224 14.31 -9.20 -5.68
CA ARG A 224 13.54 -10.43 -5.72
C ARG A 224 14.17 -11.54 -4.85
N ARG A 225 15.48 -11.74 -4.93
CA ARG A 225 16.21 -12.70 -4.08
C ARG A 225 16.17 -12.30 -2.61
N ALA A 226 16.28 -11.01 -2.30
CA ALA A 226 16.18 -10.52 -0.93
C ALA A 226 14.80 -10.77 -0.30
N LEU A 227 13.73 -10.79 -1.10
CA LEU A 227 12.37 -11.08 -0.62
C LEU A 227 12.14 -12.57 -0.28
N LYS A 228 12.89 -13.52 -0.84
CA LYS A 228 12.65 -14.96 -0.64
C LYS A 228 12.57 -15.34 0.85
N ASN A 229 13.44 -14.78 1.69
CA ASN A 229 13.47 -15.07 3.12
C ASN A 229 12.59 -14.10 3.95
N ARG A 230 11.74 -13.32 3.29
CA ARG A 230 10.90 -12.28 3.92
C ARG A 230 9.42 -12.45 3.67
N VAL A 231 9.04 -13.58 3.12
CA VAL A 231 7.64 -13.99 2.99
C VAL A 231 7.29 -14.95 4.11
N VAL A 232 6.30 -14.57 4.89
CA VAL A 232 5.81 -15.36 6.02
C VAL A 232 4.41 -15.86 5.67
N ARG A 233 4.14 -17.14 5.91
CA ARG A 233 2.83 -17.73 5.72
C ARG A 233 1.90 -17.35 6.86
N SER A 234 0.62 -17.19 6.58
CA SER A 234 -0.39 -16.90 7.58
C SER A 234 -0.40 -17.95 8.71
N PRO A 235 -0.44 -17.52 9.97
CA PRO A 235 -0.60 -18.43 11.12
C PRO A 235 -1.99 -19.10 11.16
N ILE A 236 -2.98 -18.58 10.40
CA ILE A 236 -4.36 -19.12 10.33
C ILE A 236 -4.43 -20.34 9.40
N TYR A 237 -3.31 -20.86 8.95
CA TYR A 237 -3.27 -21.97 8.01
C TYR A 237 -3.97 -23.24 8.53
N ALA A 238 -4.92 -23.77 7.71
CA ALA A 238 -5.46 -25.12 7.75
C ALA A 238 -5.82 -25.68 9.14
N GLY A 239 -6.64 -24.96 9.91
CA GLY A 239 -7.29 -25.52 11.11
C GLY A 239 -6.39 -25.73 12.33
N LYS A 240 -5.14 -25.31 12.30
CA LYS A 240 -4.29 -25.24 13.48
C LYS A 240 -4.50 -23.91 14.17
N THR A 241 -5.42 -23.89 15.12
CA THR A 241 -5.68 -22.74 16.02
C THR A 241 -4.68 -22.65 17.18
N ASP A 242 -3.47 -23.18 17.02
CA ASP A 242 -2.43 -23.04 18.01
C ASP A 242 -1.80 -21.65 17.89
N PHE A 243 -2.40 -20.70 18.60
CA PHE A 243 -1.89 -19.33 18.78
C PHE A 243 -0.60 -19.25 19.61
N GLY A 244 0.01 -20.38 19.94
CA GLY A 244 1.13 -20.47 20.90
C GLY A 244 2.52 -20.30 20.32
N THR A 245 2.73 -20.45 19.03
CA THR A 245 4.06 -20.32 18.42
C THR A 245 3.94 -19.71 17.02
N VAL A 246 4.26 -18.44 16.92
CA VAL A 246 4.65 -17.84 15.64
C VAL A 246 6.04 -18.45 15.30
N SER A 247 6.02 -19.68 14.79
CA SER A 247 7.21 -20.24 14.19
C SER A 247 7.47 -19.43 12.92
N THR A 248 8.46 -18.54 12.97
CA THR A 248 9.17 -18.16 11.76
C THR A 248 9.54 -19.46 11.07
N LEU A 249 8.79 -19.79 10.01
CA LEU A 249 9.12 -20.92 9.15
C LEU A 249 10.45 -20.63 8.46
N HIS A 250 11.56 -20.80 9.19
CA HIS A 250 12.86 -21.14 8.62
C HIS A 250 12.83 -22.61 8.16
N GLY A 251 11.69 -23.11 7.76
CA GLY A 251 11.50 -24.45 7.28
C GLY A 251 11.33 -24.39 5.78
N ASN A 252 12.42 -24.76 5.07
CA ASN A 252 12.47 -25.33 3.74
C ASN A 252 11.11 -25.31 2.98
N VAL A 253 10.76 -24.16 2.41
CA VAL A 253 9.92 -24.18 1.22
C VAL A 253 10.82 -24.76 0.14
N ASP A 254 10.53 -25.98 -0.28
CA ASP A 254 11.20 -26.63 -1.40
C ASP A 254 10.92 -25.78 -2.65
N TRP A 255 11.91 -25.02 -3.08
CA TRP A 255 11.84 -24.13 -4.23
C TRP A 255 12.18 -24.84 -5.53
N SER A 256 12.14 -26.18 -5.56
CA SER A 256 12.39 -27.00 -6.72
C SER A 256 11.12 -27.13 -7.62
N LEU A 257 10.57 -25.99 -8.06
CA LEU A 257 9.65 -25.92 -9.19
C LEU A 257 10.12 -24.85 -10.16
#